data_5c0491bc90f907917232c510773aa95b
#
_entry.id   5c0491bc90f907917232c510773aa95b
#
_cell.length_a   1.000
_cell.length_b   1.000
_cell.length_c   1.000
_cell.angle_alpha   90.00
_cell.angle_beta   90.00
_cell.angle_gamma   90.00
#
_symmetry.space_group_name_H-M   'P 1'
#
loop_
_entity.id
_entity.type
_entity.pdbx_description
1 polymer ?
#
loop_
_entity_poly.entity_id
_entity_poly.type
_entity_poly.pdbx_seq_one_letter_code
_entity_poly.pdbx_strand_id
1 'polypeptide(L)'
;DATFVPYSIFRDVQRGSSLPWHKDYTRPALLDFFLPARDSHAAAYYDWGTEKETQWKENYRLWMAFVNEYKNRGGRVTAGADSGYMYNLYGFGYIQELELLREAGFHPMEVIQSATLNAAEAIGMNDLIGTIEVGKLADMILMDQNPLKNLKYLYGTGDIKLNETNEVVRVGGVNYTIKDGIIYDARQLLEDVKKIVDEEKEATPNWESLMIQSIDR
;
A
#
# COMPACT_ATOMS: atom_id res chain seq x y z
N ASP A 1 3.24 3.45 15.17
CA ASP A 1 2.94 3.01 13.81
C ASP A 1 1.83 1.96 13.82
N ALA A 2 0.80 2.11 12.95
CA ALA A 2 -0.30 1.17 12.91
C ALA A 2 0.09 -0.14 12.19
N THR A 3 0.78 -0.03 11.08
CA THR A 3 1.31 -1.16 10.27
C THR A 3 0.29 -2.26 10.01
N PHE A 4 -0.89 -1.88 9.51
CA PHE A 4 -1.99 -2.83 9.24
C PHE A 4 -1.75 -3.69 8.00
N VAL A 5 -1.13 -3.13 6.96
CA VAL A 5 -1.03 -3.75 5.64
C VAL A 5 -0.35 -5.12 5.65
N PRO A 6 0.82 -5.34 6.27
CA PRO A 6 1.50 -6.64 6.19
C PRO A 6 0.68 -7.76 6.82
N TYR A 7 -0.18 -7.42 7.78
CA TYR A 7 -1.05 -8.40 8.45
C TYR A 7 -2.45 -8.51 7.84
N SER A 8 -2.80 -7.63 6.91
CA SER A 8 -4.09 -7.68 6.22
C SER A 8 -4.26 -8.94 5.37
N ILE A 9 -3.15 -9.50 4.86
CA ILE A 9 -3.13 -10.75 4.10
C ILE A 9 -3.72 -11.91 4.89
N PHE A 10 -3.53 -11.95 6.20
CA PHE A 10 -4.09 -13.00 7.06
C PHE A 10 -5.61 -12.92 7.21
N ARG A 11 -6.23 -11.80 6.84
CA ARG A 11 -7.69 -11.67 6.76
C ARG A 11 -8.24 -12.30 5.48
N ASP A 12 -7.48 -12.17 4.38
CA ASP A 12 -7.89 -12.62 3.06
C ASP A 12 -6.66 -12.75 2.15
N VAL A 13 -6.08 -13.95 2.16
CA VAL A 13 -4.88 -14.26 1.37
C VAL A 13 -5.16 -14.14 -0.13
N GLN A 14 -6.31 -14.61 -0.60
CA GLN A 14 -6.67 -14.57 -2.02
C GLN A 14 -6.76 -13.13 -2.51
N ARG A 15 -7.36 -12.24 -1.71
CA ARG A 15 -7.42 -10.82 -2.06
C ARG A 15 -6.02 -10.21 -2.15
N GLY A 16 -5.15 -10.48 -1.19
CA GLY A 16 -3.79 -9.93 -1.17
C GLY A 16 -2.98 -10.33 -2.39
N SER A 17 -3.04 -11.62 -2.75
CA SER A 17 -2.28 -12.19 -3.87
C SER A 17 -2.83 -11.80 -5.26
N SER A 18 -4.12 -11.44 -5.36
CA SER A 18 -4.80 -11.11 -6.60
C SER A 18 -4.89 -9.61 -6.90
N LEU A 19 -4.20 -8.75 -6.15
CA LEU A 19 -4.24 -7.31 -6.37
C LEU A 19 -3.71 -6.94 -7.77
N PRO A 20 -4.38 -6.00 -8.47
CA PRO A 20 -4.18 -5.80 -9.91
C PRO A 20 -2.77 -5.33 -10.30
N TRP A 21 -2.03 -4.74 -9.36
CA TRP A 21 -0.66 -4.29 -9.61
C TRP A 21 0.39 -5.41 -9.61
N HIS A 22 0.11 -6.58 -9.03
CA HIS A 22 1.10 -7.68 -9.02
C HIS A 22 1.49 -8.12 -10.43
N LYS A 23 0.53 -8.12 -11.35
CA LYS A 23 0.82 -8.46 -12.74
C LYS A 23 1.84 -7.50 -13.37
N ASP A 24 1.76 -6.21 -13.11
CA ASP A 24 2.54 -5.20 -13.84
C ASP A 24 3.80 -4.74 -13.08
N TYR A 25 3.83 -4.87 -11.75
CA TYR A 25 4.83 -4.25 -10.90
C TYR A 25 5.54 -5.18 -9.93
N THR A 26 5.20 -6.47 -9.91
CA THR A 26 5.90 -7.44 -9.05
C THR A 26 6.81 -8.32 -9.89
N ARG A 27 8.09 -8.32 -9.55
CA ARG A 27 9.11 -9.12 -10.22
C ARG A 27 8.82 -10.62 -10.03
N PRO A 28 9.06 -11.48 -11.04
CA PRO A 28 8.86 -12.93 -10.92
C PRO A 28 9.56 -13.55 -9.71
N ALA A 29 10.82 -13.15 -9.42
CA ALA A 29 11.56 -13.64 -8.27
C ALA A 29 10.88 -13.29 -6.93
N LEU A 30 10.20 -12.13 -6.84
CA LEU A 30 9.46 -11.74 -5.64
C LEU A 30 8.13 -12.49 -5.52
N LEU A 31 7.46 -12.78 -6.64
CA LEU A 31 6.27 -13.63 -6.66
C LEU A 31 6.61 -15.05 -6.19
N ASP A 32 7.72 -15.61 -6.67
CA ASP A 32 8.21 -16.92 -6.24
C ASP A 32 8.53 -16.96 -4.73
N PHE A 33 9.17 -15.88 -4.23
CA PHE A 33 9.44 -15.72 -2.78
C PHE A 33 8.17 -15.68 -1.93
N PHE A 34 7.06 -15.14 -2.47
CA PHE A 34 5.79 -15.07 -1.76
C PHE A 34 4.99 -16.37 -1.80
N LEU A 35 5.36 -17.32 -2.67
CA LEU A 35 4.67 -18.61 -2.71
C LEU A 35 4.82 -19.37 -1.38
N PRO A 36 3.78 -20.07 -0.96
CA PRO A 36 3.82 -20.87 0.26
C PRO A 36 4.88 -21.97 0.15
N ALA A 37 5.91 -21.87 0.97
CA ALA A 37 6.92 -22.93 1.15
C ALA A 37 7.16 -23.11 2.65
N ARG A 38 7.48 -24.34 3.11
CA ARG A 38 7.60 -24.65 4.54
C ARG A 38 8.70 -23.86 5.26
N ASP A 39 9.66 -23.35 4.51
CA ASP A 39 10.81 -22.56 4.96
C ASP A 39 10.66 -21.05 4.66
N SER A 40 9.53 -20.63 4.08
CA SER A 40 9.26 -19.23 3.78
C SER A 40 8.39 -18.58 4.86
N HIS A 41 8.51 -17.26 5.01
CA HIS A 41 7.63 -16.47 5.86
C HIS A 41 6.15 -16.54 5.44
N ALA A 42 5.89 -16.83 4.17
CA ALA A 42 4.56 -17.04 3.64
C ALA A 42 3.89 -18.33 4.11
N ALA A 43 4.63 -19.26 4.71
CA ALA A 43 4.09 -20.53 5.21
C ALA A 43 3.21 -20.39 6.47
N ALA A 44 3.27 -19.26 7.17
CA ALA A 44 2.61 -19.10 8.47
C ALA A 44 1.10 -19.31 8.46
N TYR A 45 0.42 -19.02 7.33
CA TYR A 45 -1.03 -19.17 7.16
C TYR A 45 -1.46 -20.43 6.40
N TYR A 46 -0.51 -21.21 5.90
CA TYR A 46 -0.77 -22.30 4.96
C TYR A 46 -1.64 -23.40 5.55
N ASP A 47 -1.43 -23.71 6.84
CA ASP A 47 -2.18 -24.73 7.58
C ASP A 47 -3.37 -24.13 8.35
N TRP A 48 -3.82 -22.92 8.00
CA TRP A 48 -4.95 -22.28 8.69
C TRP A 48 -6.27 -22.82 8.19
N GLY A 49 -7.10 -23.29 9.10
CA GLY A 49 -8.50 -23.60 8.84
C GLY A 49 -9.41 -22.43 9.20
N THR A 50 -10.71 -22.60 8.93
CA THR A 50 -11.75 -21.57 9.13
C THR A 50 -11.73 -20.95 10.52
N GLU A 51 -11.51 -21.75 11.57
CA GLU A 51 -11.44 -21.25 12.94
C GLU A 51 -10.31 -20.23 13.12
N LYS A 52 -9.12 -20.55 12.63
CA LYS A 52 -7.94 -19.68 12.72
C LYS A 52 -8.12 -18.39 11.93
N GLU A 53 -8.66 -18.49 10.73
CA GLU A 53 -8.97 -17.31 9.91
C GLU A 53 -10.03 -16.42 10.57
N THR A 54 -11.07 -17.01 11.17
CA THR A 54 -12.12 -16.26 11.89
C THR A 54 -11.52 -15.53 13.10
N GLN A 55 -10.70 -16.22 13.90
CA GLN A 55 -10.00 -15.60 15.04
C GLN A 55 -9.14 -14.44 14.59
N TRP A 56 -8.41 -14.60 13.47
CA TRP A 56 -7.57 -13.53 12.94
C TRP A 56 -8.36 -12.31 12.48
N LYS A 57 -9.49 -12.54 11.77
CA LYS A 57 -10.40 -11.45 11.35
C LYS A 57 -10.97 -10.68 12.54
N GLU A 58 -11.31 -11.38 13.63
CA GLU A 58 -11.79 -10.76 14.86
C GLU A 58 -10.69 -9.96 15.57
N ASN A 59 -9.51 -10.54 15.74
CA ASN A 59 -8.37 -9.82 16.34
C ASN A 59 -8.00 -8.58 15.54
N TYR A 60 -8.04 -8.65 14.22
CA TYR A 60 -7.74 -7.52 13.36
C TYR A 60 -8.76 -6.38 13.53
N ARG A 61 -10.05 -6.69 13.66
CA ARG A 61 -11.07 -5.67 13.96
C ARG A 61 -10.85 -5.01 15.33
N LEU A 62 -10.50 -5.80 16.35
CA LEU A 62 -10.17 -5.27 17.66
C LEU A 62 -8.93 -4.35 17.61
N TRP A 63 -7.92 -4.74 16.86
CA TRP A 63 -6.74 -3.92 16.66
C TRP A 63 -7.07 -2.58 15.97
N MET A 64 -7.85 -2.61 14.90
CA MET A 64 -8.32 -1.38 14.23
C MET A 64 -9.12 -0.49 15.18
N ALA A 65 -10.05 -1.06 15.93
CA ALA A 65 -10.85 -0.33 16.92
C ALA A 65 -9.95 0.29 18.03
N PHE A 66 -8.97 -0.46 18.49
CA PHE A 66 -8.00 0.04 19.49
C PHE A 66 -7.19 1.22 18.95
N VAL A 67 -6.66 1.12 17.75
CA VAL A 67 -5.85 2.20 17.14
C VAL A 67 -6.70 3.46 16.93
N ASN A 68 -7.95 3.30 16.49
CA ASN A 68 -8.88 4.43 16.36
C ASN A 68 -9.22 5.08 17.71
N GLU A 69 -9.51 4.28 18.73
CA GLU A 69 -9.79 4.79 20.07
C GLU A 69 -8.56 5.48 20.68
N TYR A 70 -7.36 4.92 20.49
CA TYR A 70 -6.12 5.55 20.91
C TYR A 70 -5.96 6.94 20.28
N LYS A 71 -6.22 7.07 18.98
CA LYS A 71 -6.23 8.36 18.28
C LYS A 71 -7.30 9.30 18.85
N ASN A 72 -8.53 8.82 19.05
CA ASN A 72 -9.64 9.62 19.58
C ASN A 72 -9.38 10.17 21.00
N ARG A 73 -8.52 9.50 21.74
CA ARG A 73 -8.03 9.97 23.06
C ARG A 73 -6.81 10.89 22.98
N GLY A 74 -6.46 11.38 21.81
CA GLY A 74 -5.33 12.28 21.59
C GLY A 74 -3.99 11.58 21.35
N GLY A 75 -3.99 10.26 21.20
CA GLY A 75 -2.79 9.51 20.82
C GLY A 75 -2.40 9.82 19.36
N ARG A 76 -1.09 9.93 19.12
CA ARG A 76 -0.56 10.12 17.77
C ARG A 76 -0.34 8.78 17.10
N VAL A 77 -0.85 8.65 15.88
CA VAL A 77 -0.69 7.46 15.04
C VAL A 77 0.09 7.87 13.80
N THR A 78 1.08 7.08 13.42
CA THR A 78 1.83 7.20 12.16
C THR A 78 1.41 6.10 11.21
N ALA A 79 1.59 6.30 9.91
CA ALA A 79 1.39 5.31 8.88
C ALA A 79 2.72 4.67 8.49
N GLY A 80 2.75 3.33 8.38
CA GLY A 80 3.90 2.58 7.92
C GLY A 80 3.45 1.23 7.36
N ALA A 81 3.95 0.86 6.19
CA ALA A 81 3.44 -0.29 5.45
C ALA A 81 4.28 -1.54 5.61
N ASP A 82 5.52 -1.46 6.10
CA ASP A 82 6.45 -2.60 6.17
C ASP A 82 6.50 -3.39 4.83
N SER A 83 6.62 -2.63 3.71
CA SER A 83 6.58 -3.21 2.36
C SER A 83 7.75 -4.14 2.09
N GLY A 84 7.51 -5.16 1.26
CA GLY A 84 8.46 -6.24 0.96
C GLY A 84 8.10 -7.55 1.65
N TYR A 85 7.00 -7.59 2.41
CA TYR A 85 6.50 -8.76 3.13
C TYR A 85 5.17 -9.22 2.54
N MET A 86 5.02 -10.50 2.25
CA MET A 86 3.79 -11.18 1.80
C MET A 86 2.85 -10.33 0.92
N TYR A 87 3.13 -10.25 -0.36
CA TYR A 87 2.32 -9.49 -1.34
C TYR A 87 2.15 -8.00 -1.05
N ASN A 88 2.88 -7.46 -0.06
CA ASN A 88 2.88 -6.04 0.24
C ASN A 88 3.97 -5.33 -0.59
N LEU A 89 3.60 -4.79 -1.72
CA LEU A 89 4.53 -4.23 -2.70
C LEU A 89 4.90 -2.77 -2.37
N TYR A 90 6.17 -2.42 -2.53
CA TYR A 90 6.66 -1.04 -2.43
C TYR A 90 5.86 -0.10 -3.33
N GLY A 91 5.58 1.11 -2.85
CA GLY A 91 4.78 2.11 -3.57
C GLY A 91 3.27 1.87 -3.54
N PHE A 92 2.81 0.63 -3.38
CA PHE A 92 1.39 0.29 -3.28
C PHE A 92 0.95 0.04 -1.83
N GLY A 93 1.74 -0.70 -1.08
CA GLY A 93 1.42 -1.05 0.31
C GLY A 93 1.23 0.16 1.21
N TYR A 94 2.00 1.24 0.98
CA TYR A 94 1.82 2.46 1.76
C TYR A 94 0.43 3.09 1.56
N ILE A 95 -0.08 3.10 0.34
CA ILE A 95 -1.43 3.62 0.08
C ILE A 95 -2.50 2.68 0.64
N GLN A 96 -2.27 1.35 0.60
CA GLN A 96 -3.15 0.40 1.29
C GLN A 96 -3.20 0.65 2.79
N GLU A 97 -2.08 0.98 3.44
CA GLU A 97 -2.06 1.36 4.86
C GLU A 97 -2.95 2.57 5.13
N LEU A 98 -2.94 3.58 4.25
CA LEU A 98 -3.83 4.73 4.36
C LEU A 98 -5.31 4.34 4.21
N GLU A 99 -5.63 3.43 3.29
CA GLU A 99 -6.99 2.88 3.17
C GLU A 99 -7.42 2.11 4.42
N LEU A 100 -6.50 1.33 5.02
CA LEU A 100 -6.76 0.59 6.25
C LEU A 100 -6.94 1.49 7.48
N LEU A 101 -6.23 2.59 7.57
CA LEU A 101 -6.50 3.64 8.57
C LEU A 101 -7.91 4.23 8.38
N ARG A 102 -8.36 4.42 7.13
CA ARG A 102 -9.75 4.81 6.86
C ARG A 102 -10.75 3.74 7.29
N GLU A 103 -10.48 2.46 7.02
CA GLU A 103 -11.30 1.34 7.47
C GLU A 103 -11.37 1.29 9.00
N ALA A 104 -10.26 1.61 9.69
CA ALA A 104 -10.21 1.69 11.15
C ALA A 104 -11.03 2.85 11.74
N GLY A 105 -11.52 3.80 10.92
CA GLY A 105 -12.39 4.89 11.35
C GLY A 105 -11.74 6.28 11.37
N PHE A 106 -10.52 6.44 10.87
CA PHE A 106 -9.88 7.75 10.75
C PHE A 106 -10.60 8.61 9.70
N HIS A 107 -10.73 9.90 9.92
CA HIS A 107 -11.15 10.83 8.88
C HIS A 107 -10.05 11.03 7.82
N PRO A 108 -10.38 11.39 6.56
CA PRO A 108 -9.37 11.51 5.50
C PRO A 108 -8.19 12.42 5.86
N MET A 109 -8.46 13.55 6.53
CA MET A 109 -7.39 14.46 6.96
C MET A 109 -6.52 13.85 8.06
N GLU A 110 -7.08 13.08 8.99
CA GLU A 110 -6.33 12.38 10.03
C GLU A 110 -5.40 11.31 9.44
N VAL A 111 -5.84 10.64 8.35
CA VAL A 111 -5.00 9.72 7.59
C VAL A 111 -3.80 10.44 6.98
N ILE A 112 -4.03 11.57 6.30
CA ILE A 112 -2.95 12.36 5.70
C ILE A 112 -2.02 12.88 6.80
N GLN A 113 -2.56 13.35 7.92
CA GLN A 113 -1.76 13.79 9.07
C GLN A 113 -0.90 12.65 9.64
N SER A 114 -1.43 11.43 9.72
CA SER A 114 -0.68 10.24 10.14
C SER A 114 0.48 9.92 9.20
N ALA A 115 0.29 10.19 7.91
CA ALA A 115 1.29 9.96 6.85
C ALA A 115 2.33 11.09 6.73
N THR A 116 2.13 12.23 7.35
CA THR A 116 2.96 13.43 7.17
C THR A 116 3.43 14.00 8.51
N LEU A 117 2.66 14.90 9.11
CA LEU A 117 3.04 15.62 10.33
C LEU A 117 3.35 14.68 11.50
N ASN A 118 2.48 13.70 11.79
CA ASN A 118 2.71 12.79 12.90
C ASN A 118 3.98 11.95 12.71
N ALA A 119 4.26 11.54 11.47
CA ALA A 119 5.47 10.81 11.13
C ALA A 119 6.73 11.70 11.31
N ALA A 120 6.68 12.94 10.85
CA ALA A 120 7.76 13.91 11.02
C ALA A 120 8.06 14.18 12.51
N GLU A 121 7.01 14.35 13.34
CA GLU A 121 7.14 14.52 14.78
C GLU A 121 7.73 13.26 15.46
N ALA A 122 7.33 12.07 15.04
CA ALA A 122 7.82 10.81 15.61
C ALA A 122 9.32 10.61 15.43
N ILE A 123 9.88 11.13 14.33
CA ILE A 123 11.32 11.07 14.04
C ILE A 123 12.07 12.36 14.42
N GLY A 124 11.38 13.35 15.03
CA GLY A 124 11.98 14.62 15.47
C GLY A 124 12.39 15.57 14.33
N MET A 125 11.72 15.47 13.18
CA MET A 125 12.01 16.28 11.98
C MET A 125 10.88 17.26 11.61
N ASN A 126 9.92 17.49 12.50
CA ASN A 126 8.77 18.35 12.23
C ASN A 126 9.11 19.82 11.93
N ASP A 127 10.29 20.29 12.31
CA ASP A 127 10.79 21.61 11.95
C ASP A 127 11.26 21.69 10.48
N LEU A 128 11.55 20.54 9.86
CA LEU A 128 12.09 20.44 8.50
C LEU A 128 11.08 19.90 7.48
N ILE A 129 10.20 18.96 7.88
CA ILE A 129 9.27 18.27 6.99
C ILE A 129 7.89 18.08 7.68
N GLY A 130 6.95 17.44 6.98
CA GLY A 130 5.64 17.03 7.52
C GLY A 130 4.51 18.02 7.25
N THR A 131 4.81 19.28 6.97
CA THR A 131 3.86 20.32 6.54
C THR A 131 4.44 21.17 5.43
N ILE A 132 3.57 21.83 4.66
CA ILE A 132 3.98 22.77 3.60
C ILE A 132 4.03 24.16 4.22
N GLU A 133 5.23 24.60 4.59
CA GLU A 133 5.50 25.90 5.22
C GLU A 133 6.79 26.50 4.68
N VAL A 134 6.85 27.84 4.69
CA VAL A 134 8.08 28.57 4.31
C VAL A 134 9.21 28.23 5.30
N GLY A 135 10.35 27.85 4.74
CA GLY A 135 11.54 27.46 5.52
C GLY A 135 11.70 25.96 5.72
N LYS A 136 10.72 25.15 5.36
CA LYS A 136 10.83 23.68 5.37
C LYS A 136 11.36 23.15 4.03
N LEU A 137 11.82 21.91 4.03
CA LEU A 137 12.22 21.20 2.84
C LEU A 137 11.02 21.01 1.89
N ALA A 138 11.25 21.13 0.61
CA ALA A 138 10.23 20.90 -0.41
C ALA A 138 10.04 19.39 -0.64
N ASP A 139 9.42 18.74 0.35
CA ASP A 139 9.02 17.33 0.33
C ASP A 139 7.50 17.28 0.12
N MET A 140 7.04 17.04 -1.11
CA MET A 140 5.62 17.08 -1.44
C MET A 140 5.27 16.22 -2.65
N ILE A 141 4.00 15.94 -2.83
CA ILE A 141 3.46 15.33 -4.04
C ILE A 141 2.54 16.32 -4.77
N LEU A 142 2.51 16.25 -6.10
CA LEU A 142 1.57 16.97 -6.95
C LEU A 142 0.66 15.97 -7.66
N MET A 143 -0.64 16.27 -7.65
CA MET A 143 -1.67 15.44 -8.25
C MET A 143 -2.90 16.28 -8.63
N ASP A 144 -3.68 15.81 -9.63
CA ASP A 144 -4.84 16.55 -10.15
C ASP A 144 -6.10 16.30 -9.31
N GLN A 145 -6.16 15.19 -8.60
CA GLN A 145 -7.34 14.76 -7.86
C GLN A 145 -7.18 14.99 -6.35
N ASN A 146 -8.29 15.23 -5.67
CA ASN A 146 -8.28 15.47 -4.23
C ASN A 146 -8.26 14.14 -3.45
N PRO A 147 -7.14 13.79 -2.77
CA PRO A 147 -7.02 12.53 -2.02
C PRO A 147 -7.94 12.45 -0.81
N LEU A 148 -8.45 13.58 -0.29
CA LEU A 148 -9.43 13.57 0.79
C LEU A 148 -10.80 13.04 0.35
N LYS A 149 -11.10 13.07 -0.95
CA LYS A 149 -12.31 12.45 -1.51
C LYS A 149 -12.14 10.96 -1.75
N ASN A 150 -10.94 10.55 -2.14
CA ASN A 150 -10.63 9.15 -2.42
C ASN A 150 -9.11 8.92 -2.33
N LEU A 151 -8.68 8.19 -1.30
CA LEU A 151 -7.26 7.88 -1.09
C LEU A 151 -6.63 7.07 -2.22
N LYS A 152 -7.43 6.33 -2.99
CA LYS A 152 -6.93 5.57 -4.15
C LYS A 152 -6.33 6.45 -5.25
N TYR A 153 -6.63 7.74 -5.25
CA TYR A 153 -5.95 8.68 -6.14
C TYR A 153 -4.46 8.84 -5.85
N LEU A 154 -4.01 8.44 -4.65
CA LEU A 154 -2.60 8.43 -4.26
C LEU A 154 -1.79 7.27 -4.87
N TYR A 155 -2.44 6.18 -5.33
CA TYR A 155 -1.71 5.17 -6.09
C TYR A 155 -1.09 5.79 -7.33
N GLY A 156 0.15 5.42 -7.67
CA GLY A 156 0.77 5.86 -8.91
C GLY A 156 -0.06 5.51 -10.15
N THR A 157 -0.77 4.38 -10.10
CA THR A 157 -1.70 3.95 -11.15
C THR A 157 -3.07 4.62 -11.10
N GLY A 158 -3.37 5.41 -10.08
CA GLY A 158 -4.71 5.97 -9.85
C GLY A 158 -5.76 4.92 -9.48
N ASP A 159 -7.00 5.38 -9.39
CA ASP A 159 -8.20 4.56 -9.15
C ASP A 159 -8.82 4.09 -10.47
N ILE A 160 -9.51 2.94 -10.45
CA ILE A 160 -10.21 2.38 -11.61
C ILE A 160 -11.67 2.84 -11.57
N LYS A 161 -12.15 3.41 -12.67
CA LYS A 161 -13.53 3.86 -12.82
C LYS A 161 -14.11 3.45 -14.16
N LEU A 162 -15.44 3.41 -14.24
CA LEU A 162 -16.15 3.37 -15.51
C LEU A 162 -16.43 4.82 -15.96
N ASN A 163 -16.14 5.11 -17.23
CA ASN A 163 -16.55 6.37 -17.85
C ASN A 163 -18.01 6.29 -18.36
N GLU A 164 -18.49 7.35 -18.97
CA GLU A 164 -19.86 7.43 -19.50
C GLU A 164 -20.14 6.43 -20.64
N THR A 165 -19.09 5.92 -21.28
CA THR A 165 -19.18 4.90 -22.35
C THR A 165 -19.00 3.47 -21.83
N ASN A 166 -19.00 3.26 -20.51
CA ASN A 166 -18.76 1.98 -19.83
C ASN A 166 -17.36 1.37 -20.08
N GLU A 167 -16.39 2.22 -20.38
CA GLU A 167 -15.00 1.80 -20.50
C GLU A 167 -14.28 1.95 -19.15
N VAL A 168 -13.40 1.02 -18.85
CA VAL A 168 -12.54 1.09 -17.67
C VAL A 168 -11.45 2.12 -17.91
N VAL A 169 -11.45 3.17 -17.09
CA VAL A 169 -10.44 4.25 -17.14
C VAL A 169 -9.74 4.38 -15.78
N ARG A 170 -8.52 4.89 -15.81
CA ARG A 170 -7.81 5.26 -14.59
C ARG A 170 -7.92 6.76 -14.35
N VAL A 171 -8.19 7.14 -13.09
CA VAL A 171 -8.38 8.52 -12.66
C VAL A 171 -7.51 8.81 -11.46
N GLY A 172 -6.83 9.94 -11.46
CA GLY A 172 -5.88 10.31 -10.41
C GLY A 172 -4.48 9.76 -10.69
N GLY A 173 -3.80 9.40 -9.65
CA GLY A 173 -2.37 9.10 -9.67
C GLY A 173 -1.53 10.30 -9.27
N VAL A 174 -0.39 10.04 -8.65
CA VAL A 174 0.60 11.07 -8.35
C VAL A 174 1.30 11.45 -9.67
N ASN A 175 1.32 12.76 -9.99
CA ASN A 175 2.03 13.25 -11.18
C ASN A 175 3.52 13.42 -10.89
N TYR A 176 3.82 14.13 -9.78
CA TYR A 176 5.20 14.39 -9.38
C TYR A 176 5.39 14.15 -7.89
N THR A 177 6.54 13.60 -7.55
CA THR A 177 7.05 13.59 -6.19
C THR A 177 8.24 14.56 -6.13
N ILE A 178 8.22 15.46 -5.16
CA ILE A 178 9.31 16.39 -4.92
C ILE A 178 9.98 15.99 -3.61
N LYS A 179 11.28 15.78 -3.63
CA LYS A 179 12.10 15.45 -2.47
C LYS A 179 13.27 16.42 -2.38
N ASP A 180 13.31 17.18 -1.31
CA ASP A 180 14.32 18.23 -1.10
C ASP A 180 14.48 19.16 -2.33
N GLY A 181 13.35 19.53 -2.94
CA GLY A 181 13.30 20.35 -4.15
C GLY A 181 13.59 19.63 -5.46
N ILE A 182 14.04 18.37 -5.45
CA ILE A 182 14.25 17.56 -6.65
C ILE A 182 12.91 17.00 -7.13
N ILE A 183 12.57 17.24 -8.39
CA ILE A 183 11.30 16.81 -8.99
C ILE A 183 11.50 15.46 -9.67
N TYR A 184 10.67 14.50 -9.30
CA TYR A 184 10.59 13.19 -9.92
C TYR A 184 9.24 13.05 -10.62
N ASP A 185 9.24 12.69 -11.91
CA ASP A 185 8.05 12.32 -12.65
C ASP A 185 7.60 10.94 -12.20
N ALA A 186 6.52 10.89 -11.41
CA ALA A 186 6.05 9.65 -10.81
C ALA A 186 5.47 8.68 -11.85
N ARG A 187 4.93 9.19 -12.96
CA ARG A 187 4.42 8.36 -14.06
C ARG A 187 5.55 7.69 -14.83
N GLN A 188 6.61 8.46 -15.13
CA GLN A 188 7.79 7.90 -15.79
C GLN A 188 8.46 6.83 -14.93
N LEU A 189 8.62 7.08 -13.61
CA LEU A 189 9.16 6.08 -12.69
C LEU A 189 8.34 4.78 -12.67
N LEU A 190 7.01 4.89 -12.73
CA LEU A 190 6.12 3.73 -12.77
C LEU A 190 6.26 2.94 -14.07
N GLU A 191 6.39 3.63 -15.21
CA GLU A 191 6.66 3.02 -16.52
C GLU A 191 8.01 2.31 -16.53
N ASP A 192 9.06 2.94 -15.95
CA ASP A 192 10.39 2.35 -15.86
C ASP A 192 10.38 1.06 -15.02
N VAL A 193 9.67 1.05 -13.88
CA VAL A 193 9.49 -0.16 -13.06
C VAL A 193 8.76 -1.24 -13.84
N LYS A 194 7.68 -0.89 -14.54
CA LYS A 194 6.94 -1.84 -15.36
C LYS A 194 7.82 -2.47 -16.43
N LYS A 195 8.63 -1.68 -17.10
CA LYS A 195 9.57 -2.16 -18.11
C LYS A 195 10.58 -3.16 -17.54
N ILE A 196 11.17 -2.87 -16.38
CA ILE A 196 12.08 -3.79 -15.68
C ILE A 196 11.37 -5.13 -15.36
N VAL A 197 10.13 -5.05 -14.88
CA VAL A 197 9.34 -6.25 -14.57
C VAL A 197 9.01 -7.04 -15.83
N ASP A 198 8.65 -6.39 -16.92
CA ASP A 198 8.33 -7.06 -18.20
C ASP A 198 9.58 -7.74 -18.79
N GLU A 199 10.75 -7.09 -18.75
CA GLU A 199 12.03 -7.70 -19.17
C GLU A 199 12.37 -8.95 -18.36
N GLU A 200 12.13 -8.96 -17.05
CA GLU A 200 12.34 -10.15 -16.21
C GLU A 200 11.33 -11.27 -16.50
N LYS A 201 10.10 -10.94 -16.81
CA LYS A 201 9.09 -11.93 -17.20
C LYS A 201 9.48 -12.63 -18.51
N GLU A 202 10.00 -11.89 -19.49
CA GLU A 202 10.51 -12.48 -20.74
C GLU A 202 11.66 -13.46 -20.48
N ALA A 203 12.48 -13.18 -19.46
CA ALA A 203 13.59 -14.04 -19.05
C ALA A 203 13.18 -15.21 -18.14
N THR A 204 11.97 -15.21 -17.59
CA THR A 204 11.49 -16.21 -16.61
C THR A 204 10.41 -17.08 -17.24
N PRO A 205 10.74 -18.31 -17.70
CA PRO A 205 9.73 -19.23 -18.23
C PRO A 205 8.63 -19.52 -17.19
N ASN A 206 7.37 -19.50 -17.65
CA ASN A 206 6.20 -19.85 -16.82
C ASN A 206 5.94 -18.93 -15.62
N TRP A 207 6.40 -17.67 -15.64
CA TRP A 207 6.13 -16.71 -14.55
C TRP A 207 4.61 -16.57 -14.24
N GLU A 208 3.74 -16.76 -15.23
CA GLU A 208 2.29 -16.74 -15.06
C GLU A 208 1.80 -17.81 -14.07
N SER A 209 2.49 -18.95 -14.01
CA SER A 209 2.15 -20.01 -13.04
C SER A 209 2.36 -19.59 -11.61
N LEU A 210 3.26 -18.65 -11.34
CA LEU A 210 3.50 -18.08 -10.00
C LEU A 210 2.27 -17.27 -9.54
N MET A 211 1.64 -16.54 -10.46
CA MET A 211 0.39 -15.81 -10.19
C MET A 211 -0.79 -16.76 -9.94
N ILE A 212 -0.92 -17.79 -10.76
CA ILE A 212 -2.02 -18.77 -10.64
C ILE A 212 -1.89 -19.56 -9.35
N GLN A 213 -0.70 -20.02 -8.99
CA GLN A 213 -0.46 -20.75 -7.74
C GLN A 213 -0.79 -19.93 -6.48
N SER A 214 -0.74 -18.62 -6.57
CA SER A 214 -1.16 -17.74 -5.48
C SER A 214 -2.68 -17.58 -5.36
N ILE A 215 -3.43 -17.87 -6.44
CA ILE A 215 -4.89 -17.70 -6.54
C ILE A 215 -5.65 -19.02 -6.31
N ASP A 216 -5.08 -20.15 -6.76
CA ASP A 216 -5.74 -21.47 -6.76
C ASP A 216 -5.63 -22.21 -5.39
N ARG A 217 -5.29 -21.51 -4.35
CA ARG A 217 -5.17 -22.02 -2.98
C ARG A 217 -5.88 -21.10 -2.00
#